data_9f727712aedddcb7ff55f333106ac09e
#
_entry.id   9f727712aedddcb7ff55f333106ac09e
#
_cell.length_a   1.000
_cell.length_b   1.000
_cell.length_c   1.000
_cell.angle_alpha   90.00
_cell.angle_beta   90.00
_cell.angle_gamma   90.00
#
_symmetry.space_group_name_H-M   'P 1'
#
loop_
_entity.id
_entity.type
_entity.pdbx_description
1 polymer ?
#
loop_
_entity_poly.entity_id
_entity_poly.type
_entity_poly.pdbx_seq_one_letter_code
_entity_poly.pdbx_strand_id
1 'polypeptide(L)'
;RHIGPNQAQQQAMLQFLELQSLEDLLEKTVPHDILQPQSKLDLSPASEEQALNELKSMMEANQLWQSFLGQGYYGTHLPAVIRRNLLENPGWYTSYTPYQAEIAQGRLEALLNFQQMVLDLTGMEVANASLLDEATAAAEAMTLCQRQTKKKNNQFFVDCNVHRQTLDLLQTRAEPMNIQLVVGEPAEIPSSDYFGALLQYPNTFGAINDWSEWIEAMHQQGVLVAVATDLLSLTLLKPPGEMGADIVLGSAQRFGVPMGYGGPHAAFLATRDTLKRSLPGRLIGVSQDRQGQLALRMALQTREQHIR
;
A
#
# COMPACT_ATOMS: atom_id res chain seq x y z
N ARG A 1 19.66 -20.29 -5.01
CA ARG A 1 19.99 -19.93 -6.39
C ARG A 1 19.28 -20.89 -7.33
N HIS A 2 18.73 -20.35 -8.39
CA HIS A 2 18.18 -21.16 -9.46
C HIS A 2 19.29 -21.45 -10.45
N ILE A 3 19.73 -22.70 -10.52
CA ILE A 3 20.71 -23.16 -11.49
C ILE A 3 19.92 -23.92 -12.56
N GLY A 4 19.90 -23.38 -13.77
CA GLY A 4 19.28 -24.03 -14.92
C GLY A 4 20.09 -25.26 -15.40
N PRO A 5 19.59 -25.95 -16.43
CA PRO A 5 20.31 -27.06 -17.04
C PRO A 5 21.63 -26.59 -17.65
N ASN A 6 22.66 -27.40 -17.53
CA ASN A 6 23.93 -27.15 -18.23
C ASN A 6 23.80 -27.48 -19.71
N GLN A 7 24.82 -27.13 -20.51
CA GLN A 7 24.80 -27.30 -21.97
C GLN A 7 24.53 -28.76 -22.41
N ALA A 8 25.15 -29.75 -21.74
CA ALA A 8 24.91 -31.14 -22.06
C ALA A 8 23.46 -31.58 -21.79
N GLN A 9 22.88 -31.08 -20.68
CA GLN A 9 21.48 -31.33 -20.35
C GLN A 9 20.53 -30.63 -21.32
N GLN A 10 20.84 -29.39 -21.74
CA GLN A 10 20.06 -28.70 -22.79
C GLN A 10 20.08 -29.46 -24.09
N GLN A 11 21.25 -29.94 -24.54
CA GLN A 11 21.37 -30.75 -25.75
C GLN A 11 20.59 -32.06 -25.67
N ALA A 12 20.65 -32.74 -24.52
CA ALA A 12 19.88 -33.99 -24.35
C ALA A 12 18.35 -33.73 -24.39
N MET A 13 17.88 -32.62 -23.81
CA MET A 13 16.46 -32.20 -23.86
C MET A 13 16.03 -31.85 -25.29
N LEU A 14 16.86 -31.11 -26.04
CA LEU A 14 16.58 -30.76 -27.43
C LEU A 14 16.54 -32.00 -28.32
N GLN A 15 17.48 -32.91 -28.13
CA GLN A 15 17.51 -34.16 -28.84
C GLN A 15 16.27 -35.04 -28.56
N PHE A 16 15.83 -35.07 -27.30
CA PHE A 16 14.61 -35.80 -26.91
C PHE A 16 13.35 -35.21 -27.57
N LEU A 17 13.33 -33.88 -27.74
CA LEU A 17 12.23 -33.14 -28.40
C LEU A 17 12.36 -33.11 -29.91
N GLU A 18 13.40 -33.76 -30.51
CA GLU A 18 13.72 -33.72 -31.93
C GLU A 18 13.92 -32.29 -32.46
N LEU A 19 14.53 -31.41 -31.65
CA LEU A 19 14.82 -30.02 -31.95
C LEU A 19 16.33 -29.80 -32.13
N GLN A 20 16.71 -28.80 -32.97
CA GLN A 20 18.10 -28.54 -33.26
C GLN A 20 18.70 -27.48 -32.32
N SER A 21 17.89 -26.50 -31.87
CA SER A 21 18.32 -25.41 -31.02
C SER A 21 17.17 -24.85 -30.15
N LEU A 22 17.48 -23.95 -29.21
CA LEU A 22 16.47 -23.23 -28.47
C LEU A 22 15.66 -22.28 -29.35
N GLU A 23 16.26 -21.74 -30.39
CA GLU A 23 15.58 -20.93 -31.40
C GLU A 23 14.52 -21.75 -32.14
N ASP A 24 14.86 -22.98 -32.57
CA ASP A 24 13.91 -23.91 -33.16
C ASP A 24 12.74 -24.26 -32.22
N LEU A 25 13.04 -24.38 -30.93
CA LEU A 25 12.01 -24.53 -29.89
C LEU A 25 11.07 -23.32 -29.81
N LEU A 26 11.63 -22.12 -29.80
CA LEU A 26 10.85 -20.88 -29.76
C LEU A 26 9.98 -20.72 -31.01
N GLU A 27 10.54 -20.93 -32.19
CA GLU A 27 9.82 -20.83 -33.44
C GLU A 27 8.65 -21.80 -33.56
N LYS A 28 8.79 -23.03 -32.99
CA LYS A 28 7.73 -24.04 -32.99
C LYS A 28 6.70 -23.89 -31.89
N THR A 29 7.01 -23.16 -30.82
CA THR A 29 6.12 -23.04 -29.66
C THR A 29 5.42 -21.69 -29.55
N VAL A 30 6.03 -20.60 -30.03
CA VAL A 30 5.46 -19.26 -29.97
C VAL A 30 4.75 -18.96 -31.30
N PRO A 31 3.49 -18.50 -31.28
CA PRO A 31 2.83 -18.05 -32.50
C PRO A 31 3.62 -16.94 -33.21
N HIS A 32 3.72 -17.04 -34.55
CA HIS A 32 4.56 -16.11 -35.34
C HIS A 32 4.14 -14.65 -35.26
N ASP A 33 2.86 -14.39 -35.02
CA ASP A 33 2.31 -13.02 -34.90
C ASP A 33 2.70 -12.30 -33.61
N ILE A 34 3.13 -13.04 -32.59
CA ILE A 34 3.62 -12.50 -31.31
C ILE A 34 5.11 -12.76 -31.06
N LEU A 35 5.75 -13.57 -31.90
CA LEU A 35 7.19 -13.83 -31.79
C LEU A 35 7.97 -12.59 -32.22
N GLN A 36 8.58 -11.91 -31.26
CA GLN A 36 9.49 -10.82 -31.58
C GLN A 36 10.85 -11.35 -32.01
N PRO A 37 11.46 -10.78 -33.05
CA PRO A 37 12.85 -11.08 -33.36
C PRO A 37 13.72 -10.79 -32.13
N GLN A 38 14.64 -11.71 -31.80
CA GLN A 38 15.53 -11.55 -30.66
C GLN A 38 16.14 -10.14 -30.66
N SER A 39 15.74 -9.33 -29.69
CA SER A 39 16.44 -8.07 -29.44
C SER A 39 17.86 -8.43 -29.02
N LYS A 40 18.84 -8.05 -29.80
CA LYS A 40 20.24 -8.12 -29.37
C LYS A 40 20.37 -7.16 -28.19
N LEU A 41 20.34 -7.68 -26.98
CA LEU A 41 20.75 -6.93 -25.81
C LEU A 41 22.23 -6.61 -26.00
N ASP A 42 22.52 -5.36 -26.32
CA ASP A 42 23.89 -4.85 -26.42
C ASP A 42 24.45 -4.55 -25.03
N LEU A 43 24.40 -5.57 -24.16
CA LEU A 43 24.92 -5.52 -22.81
C LEU A 43 25.99 -6.59 -22.65
N SER A 44 27.19 -6.17 -22.33
CA SER A 44 28.27 -7.10 -21.98
C SER A 44 27.98 -7.76 -20.62
N PRO A 45 28.27 -9.06 -20.47
CA PRO A 45 28.17 -9.71 -19.18
C PRO A 45 29.14 -9.06 -18.17
N ALA A 46 28.68 -8.86 -16.94
CA ALA A 46 29.49 -8.35 -15.84
C ALA A 46 29.65 -9.40 -14.74
N SER A 47 30.81 -9.42 -14.09
CA SER A 47 30.97 -10.17 -12.86
C SER A 47 30.20 -9.50 -11.70
N GLU A 48 29.93 -10.23 -10.62
CA GLU A 48 29.28 -9.68 -9.43
C GLU A 48 30.04 -8.46 -8.88
N GLU A 49 31.38 -8.53 -8.83
CA GLU A 49 32.24 -7.43 -8.38
C GLU A 49 32.11 -6.20 -9.30
N GLN A 50 32.12 -6.40 -10.62
CA GLN A 50 31.96 -5.31 -11.58
C GLN A 50 30.61 -4.65 -11.44
N ALA A 51 29.52 -5.41 -11.35
CA ALA A 51 28.17 -4.90 -11.18
C ALA A 51 28.01 -4.11 -9.88
N LEU A 52 28.58 -4.61 -8.76
CA LEU A 52 28.56 -3.91 -7.48
C LEU A 52 29.34 -2.61 -7.51
N ASN A 53 30.54 -2.60 -8.14
CA ASN A 53 31.36 -1.41 -8.26
C ASN A 53 30.70 -0.34 -9.16
N GLU A 54 30.06 -0.77 -10.25
CA GLU A 54 29.30 0.13 -11.12
C GLU A 54 28.11 0.75 -10.39
N LEU A 55 27.30 -0.08 -9.70
CA LEU A 55 26.19 0.39 -8.88
C LEU A 55 26.66 1.36 -7.80
N LYS A 56 27.77 1.05 -7.11
CA LYS A 56 28.34 1.92 -6.10
C LYS A 56 28.72 3.28 -6.68
N SER A 57 29.39 3.29 -7.84
CA SER A 57 29.77 4.54 -8.51
C SER A 57 28.55 5.38 -8.91
N MET A 58 27.47 4.75 -9.39
CA MET A 58 26.22 5.45 -9.68
C MET A 58 25.58 6.02 -8.40
N MET A 59 25.60 5.25 -7.31
CA MET A 59 25.06 5.69 -6.01
C MET A 59 25.85 6.87 -5.41
N GLU A 60 27.19 6.86 -5.54
CA GLU A 60 28.08 7.93 -5.07
C GLU A 60 27.91 9.25 -5.84
N ALA A 61 27.33 9.23 -7.03
CA ALA A 61 26.98 10.43 -7.77
C ALA A 61 25.82 11.21 -7.16
N ASN A 62 25.02 10.58 -6.29
CA ASN A 62 23.93 11.23 -5.58
C ASN A 62 24.47 12.14 -4.48
N GLN A 63 23.82 13.31 -4.32
CA GLN A 63 24.09 14.21 -3.22
C GLN A 63 23.03 14.04 -2.14
N LEU A 64 23.47 13.76 -0.91
CA LEU A 64 22.59 13.62 0.23
C LEU A 64 22.34 15.00 0.85
N TRP A 65 21.12 15.50 0.70
CA TRP A 65 20.67 16.76 1.28
C TRP A 65 19.76 16.50 2.46
N GLN A 66 19.75 17.43 3.41
CA GLN A 66 18.71 17.45 4.42
C GLN A 66 17.40 17.93 3.78
N SER A 67 16.36 17.09 3.80
CA SER A 67 15.07 17.43 3.21
C SER A 67 14.24 18.28 4.17
N PHE A 68 13.69 19.37 3.62
CA PHE A 68 12.68 20.22 4.28
C PHE A 68 11.39 20.32 3.46
N LEU A 69 11.19 19.37 2.54
CA LEU A 69 10.01 19.37 1.66
C LEU A 69 8.71 19.08 2.40
N GLY A 70 8.75 18.25 3.45
CA GLY A 70 7.53 17.82 4.11
C GLY A 70 6.64 16.97 3.20
N GLN A 71 5.34 17.26 3.16
CA GLN A 71 4.35 16.68 2.26
C GLN A 71 4.31 15.13 2.28
N GLY A 72 4.43 14.53 3.48
CA GLY A 72 4.43 13.09 3.65
C GLY A 72 5.81 12.42 3.47
N TYR A 73 6.84 13.13 2.96
CA TYR A 73 8.19 12.60 2.78
C TYR A 73 9.11 13.06 3.93
N TYR A 74 9.02 12.36 5.04
CA TYR A 74 9.80 12.66 6.24
C TYR A 74 10.94 11.68 6.44
N GLY A 75 12.01 12.13 7.09
CA GLY A 75 13.08 11.24 7.54
C GLY A 75 12.54 10.20 8.53
N THR A 76 12.99 8.97 8.39
CA THR A 76 12.60 7.85 9.27
C THR A 76 13.82 7.24 9.93
N HIS A 77 13.64 6.68 11.11
CA HIS A 77 14.69 5.98 11.83
C HIS A 77 14.39 4.49 11.87
N LEU A 78 15.32 3.70 11.34
CA LEU A 78 15.27 2.24 11.43
C LEU A 78 16.35 1.78 12.42
N PRO A 79 15.99 1.25 13.60
CA PRO A 79 16.96 0.74 14.55
C PRO A 79 17.85 -0.33 13.91
N ALA A 80 19.17 -0.27 14.19
CA ALA A 80 20.14 -1.19 13.59
C ALA A 80 19.85 -2.67 13.89
N VAL A 81 19.31 -2.96 15.08
CA VAL A 81 18.92 -4.32 15.46
C VAL A 81 17.76 -4.85 14.61
N ILE A 82 16.77 -4.00 14.30
CA ILE A 82 15.64 -4.37 13.41
C ILE A 82 16.14 -4.57 11.99
N ARG A 83 16.96 -3.66 11.49
CA ARG A 83 17.55 -3.78 10.15
C ARG A 83 18.29 -5.12 10.00
N ARG A 84 19.18 -5.44 10.91
CA ARG A 84 19.98 -6.68 10.86
C ARG A 84 19.14 -7.94 11.08
N ASN A 85 18.28 -7.96 12.09
CA ASN A 85 17.62 -9.18 12.53
C ASN A 85 16.31 -9.47 11.80
N LEU A 86 15.68 -8.47 11.16
CA LEU A 86 14.46 -8.63 10.39
C LEU A 86 14.69 -8.44 8.90
N LEU A 87 15.23 -7.30 8.45
CA LEU A 87 15.38 -7.03 7.02
C LEU A 87 16.42 -7.92 6.34
N GLU A 88 17.47 -8.33 7.03
CA GLU A 88 18.50 -9.22 6.50
C GLU A 88 18.18 -10.71 6.74
N ASN A 89 17.14 -11.02 7.48
CA ASN A 89 16.75 -12.40 7.78
C ASN A 89 15.90 -12.99 6.64
N PRO A 90 16.38 -14.06 5.97
CA PRO A 90 15.66 -14.67 4.84
C PRO A 90 14.29 -15.25 5.20
N GLY A 91 14.02 -15.52 6.48
CA GLY A 91 12.70 -15.92 6.95
C GLY A 91 11.66 -14.80 6.85
N TRP A 92 12.09 -13.53 6.81
CA TRP A 92 11.22 -12.37 6.74
C TRP A 92 11.13 -11.76 5.35
N TYR A 93 12.24 -11.62 4.61
CA TYR A 93 12.20 -11.00 3.28
C TYR A 93 11.69 -11.98 2.21
N THR A 94 10.39 -12.08 2.14
CA THR A 94 9.69 -12.86 1.11
C THR A 94 8.44 -12.11 0.67
N SER A 95 8.11 -12.21 -0.60
CA SER A 95 6.85 -11.68 -1.16
C SER A 95 5.63 -12.56 -0.87
N TYR A 96 5.79 -13.63 -0.10
CA TYR A 96 4.72 -14.57 0.22
C TYR A 96 3.60 -13.92 1.02
N THR A 97 2.39 -13.91 0.46
CA THR A 97 1.18 -13.57 1.21
C THR A 97 0.75 -14.77 2.05
N PRO A 98 0.49 -14.60 3.37
CA PRO A 98 0.27 -15.71 4.29
C PRO A 98 -1.12 -16.35 4.15
N TYR A 99 -1.44 -16.87 2.96
CA TYR A 99 -2.70 -17.59 2.71
C TYR A 99 -2.79 -18.89 3.50
N GLN A 100 -1.66 -19.57 3.70
CA GLN A 100 -1.57 -20.79 4.51
C GLN A 100 -1.28 -20.41 5.96
N ALA A 101 -2.34 -20.27 6.75
CA ALA A 101 -2.23 -19.84 8.15
C ALA A 101 -1.39 -20.80 8.99
N GLU A 102 -1.45 -22.09 8.71
CA GLU A 102 -0.75 -23.15 9.44
C GLU A 102 0.78 -23.02 9.46
N ILE A 103 1.37 -22.40 8.44
CA ILE A 103 2.83 -22.20 8.35
C ILE A 103 3.26 -20.73 8.53
N ALA A 104 2.32 -19.82 8.76
CA ALA A 104 2.56 -18.38 8.76
C ALA A 104 2.12 -17.67 10.05
N GLN A 105 1.95 -18.40 11.17
CA GLN A 105 1.41 -17.82 12.40
C GLN A 105 2.22 -16.64 12.91
N GLY A 106 3.57 -16.72 12.93
CA GLY A 106 4.41 -15.60 13.36
C GLY A 106 4.30 -14.37 12.45
N ARG A 107 4.14 -14.55 11.14
CA ARG A 107 3.90 -13.44 10.19
C ARG A 107 2.52 -12.83 10.41
N LEU A 108 1.49 -13.63 10.64
CA LEU A 108 0.15 -13.17 10.94
C LEU A 108 0.10 -12.40 12.26
N GLU A 109 0.86 -12.84 13.27
CA GLU A 109 1.00 -12.11 14.54
C GLU A 109 1.63 -10.73 14.34
N ALA A 110 2.69 -10.63 13.55
CA ALA A 110 3.30 -9.33 13.23
C ALA A 110 2.32 -8.39 12.50
N LEU A 111 1.53 -8.91 11.57
CA LEU A 111 0.49 -8.15 10.88
C LEU A 111 -0.66 -7.73 11.81
N LEU A 112 -1.06 -8.59 12.75
CA LEU A 112 -2.06 -8.26 13.77
C LEU A 112 -1.56 -7.14 14.70
N ASN A 113 -0.29 -7.20 15.12
CA ASN A 113 0.33 -6.12 15.90
C ASN A 113 0.35 -4.79 15.14
N PHE A 114 0.64 -4.81 13.83
CA PHE A 114 0.54 -3.63 12.99
C PHE A 114 -0.87 -3.04 12.97
N GLN A 115 -1.90 -3.89 12.76
CA GLN A 115 -3.29 -3.45 12.82
C GLN A 115 -3.62 -2.80 14.15
N GLN A 116 -3.22 -3.41 15.27
CA GLN A 116 -3.48 -2.88 16.61
C GLN A 116 -2.81 -1.53 16.84
N MET A 117 -1.54 -1.37 16.42
CA MET A 117 -0.85 -0.07 16.54
C MET A 117 -1.57 1.03 15.75
N VAL A 118 -2.08 0.72 14.56
CA VAL A 118 -2.86 1.67 13.77
C VAL A 118 -4.15 2.05 14.50
N LEU A 119 -4.87 1.09 15.08
CA LEU A 119 -6.10 1.33 15.83
C LEU A 119 -5.84 2.21 17.06
N ASP A 120 -4.82 1.89 17.84
CA ASP A 120 -4.47 2.63 19.05
C ASP A 120 -4.10 4.10 18.76
N LEU A 121 -3.41 4.36 17.65
CA LEU A 121 -3.02 5.71 17.26
C LEU A 121 -4.17 6.49 16.61
N THR A 122 -5.00 5.84 15.81
CA THR A 122 -6.04 6.53 15.03
C THR A 122 -7.38 6.66 15.74
N GLY A 123 -7.61 5.90 16.81
CA GLY A 123 -8.90 5.84 17.51
C GLY A 123 -9.99 5.16 16.68
N MET A 124 -9.60 4.29 15.72
CA MET A 124 -10.53 3.57 14.85
C MET A 124 -10.82 2.16 15.38
N GLU A 125 -11.76 1.45 14.75
CA GLU A 125 -12.27 0.16 15.23
C GLU A 125 -11.72 -1.04 14.45
N VAL A 126 -11.42 -0.85 13.15
CA VAL A 126 -10.87 -1.91 12.27
C VAL A 126 -9.81 -1.31 11.36
N ALA A 127 -8.64 -1.95 11.29
CA ALA A 127 -7.54 -1.55 10.39
C ALA A 127 -7.11 -2.71 9.52
N ASN A 128 -6.69 -2.42 8.29
CA ASN A 128 -6.10 -3.42 7.41
C ASN A 128 -4.63 -3.73 7.78
N ALA A 129 -4.10 -4.80 7.21
CA ALA A 129 -2.72 -5.21 7.46
C ALA A 129 -1.69 -4.34 6.74
N SER A 130 -2.01 -3.76 5.57
CA SER A 130 -1.25 -2.70 4.87
C SER A 130 -1.91 -2.30 3.56
N LEU A 131 -1.48 -1.14 3.03
CA LEU A 131 -1.68 -0.70 1.64
C LEU A 131 -0.34 -0.22 1.07
N LEU A 132 -0.34 0.23 -0.19
CA LEU A 132 0.88 0.62 -0.91
C LEU A 132 1.44 1.94 -0.38
N ASP A 133 0.67 3.03 -0.49
CA ASP A 133 1.04 4.39 -0.08
C ASP A 133 -0.20 5.20 0.34
N GLU A 134 0.02 6.40 0.89
CA GLU A 134 -1.06 7.28 1.33
C GLU A 134 -2.00 7.67 0.20
N ALA A 135 -1.48 8.00 -0.97
CA ALA A 135 -2.29 8.45 -2.09
C ALA A 135 -3.22 7.34 -2.61
N THR A 136 -2.72 6.10 -2.73
CA THR A 136 -3.58 4.96 -3.08
C THR A 136 -4.57 4.63 -1.97
N ALA A 137 -4.21 4.77 -0.70
CA ALA A 137 -5.15 4.61 0.41
C ALA A 137 -6.27 5.66 0.36
N ALA A 138 -5.97 6.91 -0.01
CA ALA A 138 -6.97 7.95 -0.22
C ALA A 138 -7.93 7.63 -1.39
N ALA A 139 -7.41 7.10 -2.49
CA ALA A 139 -8.23 6.66 -3.62
C ALA A 139 -9.13 5.46 -3.24
N GLU A 140 -8.62 4.52 -2.45
CA GLU A 140 -9.43 3.43 -1.90
C GLU A 140 -10.51 3.94 -0.94
N ALA A 141 -10.21 4.94 -0.11
CA ALA A 141 -11.21 5.58 0.76
C ALA A 141 -12.31 6.27 -0.05
N MET A 142 -11.96 7.00 -1.11
CA MET A 142 -12.93 7.62 -2.03
C MET A 142 -13.89 6.57 -2.60
N THR A 143 -13.35 5.45 -3.11
CA THR A 143 -14.18 4.38 -3.70
C THR A 143 -14.99 3.64 -2.63
N LEU A 144 -14.47 3.52 -1.40
CA LEU A 144 -15.23 2.97 -0.28
C LEU A 144 -16.42 3.86 0.06
N CYS A 145 -16.22 5.17 0.19
CA CYS A 145 -17.31 6.13 0.39
C CYS A 145 -18.38 6.02 -0.69
N GLN A 146 -17.96 5.95 -1.97
CA GLN A 146 -18.89 5.82 -3.09
C GLN A 146 -19.74 4.55 -3.00
N ARG A 147 -19.15 3.41 -2.61
CA ARG A 147 -19.89 2.13 -2.47
C ARG A 147 -20.85 2.11 -1.29
N GLN A 148 -20.60 2.91 -0.26
CA GLN A 148 -21.41 2.94 0.97
C GLN A 148 -22.50 4.01 0.94
N THR A 149 -22.38 5.00 0.08
CA THR A 149 -23.37 6.07 -0.01
C THR A 149 -24.69 5.59 -0.63
N LYS A 150 -25.79 6.18 -0.18
CA LYS A 150 -27.11 6.07 -0.82
C LYS A 150 -27.39 7.24 -1.76
N LYS A 151 -26.48 8.20 -1.85
CA LYS A 151 -26.62 9.39 -2.68
C LYS A 151 -26.43 9.05 -4.15
N LYS A 152 -27.16 9.77 -5.02
CA LYS A 152 -27.11 9.56 -6.47
C LYS A 152 -26.06 10.42 -7.17
N ASN A 153 -25.56 11.47 -6.50
CA ASN A 153 -24.54 12.31 -7.08
C ASN A 153 -23.15 11.63 -7.01
N ASN A 154 -22.25 12.11 -7.83
CA ASN A 154 -20.93 11.52 -7.98
C ASN A 154 -19.82 12.51 -7.62
N GLN A 155 -20.06 13.34 -6.59
CA GLN A 155 -19.13 14.37 -6.13
C GLN A 155 -18.43 13.93 -4.85
N PHE A 156 -17.10 14.07 -4.86
CA PHE A 156 -16.23 13.83 -3.71
C PHE A 156 -15.48 15.10 -3.36
N PHE A 157 -15.62 15.56 -2.12
CA PHE A 157 -14.90 16.74 -1.65
C PHE A 157 -13.48 16.41 -1.25
N VAL A 158 -12.53 17.27 -1.59
CA VAL A 158 -11.11 17.15 -1.19
C VAL A 158 -10.64 18.50 -0.64
N ASP A 159 -10.16 18.51 0.59
CA ASP A 159 -9.49 19.68 1.17
C ASP A 159 -8.33 20.12 0.27
N CYS A 160 -8.28 21.38 -0.12
CA CYS A 160 -7.23 21.92 -1.00
C CYS A 160 -5.83 21.84 -0.37
N ASN A 161 -5.75 21.61 0.94
CA ASN A 161 -4.51 21.45 1.70
C ASN A 161 -4.04 19.98 1.83
N VAL A 162 -4.68 19.06 1.13
CA VAL A 162 -4.19 17.67 0.95
C VAL A 162 -2.88 17.68 0.17
N HIS A 163 -2.00 16.72 0.44
CA HIS A 163 -0.74 16.60 -0.29
C HIS A 163 -0.94 16.48 -1.80
N ARG A 164 -0.13 17.21 -2.56
CA ARG A 164 -0.28 17.30 -4.03
C ARG A 164 -0.30 15.95 -4.71
N GLN A 165 0.60 15.04 -4.34
CA GLN A 165 0.66 13.69 -4.89
C GLN A 165 -0.62 12.88 -4.63
N THR A 166 -1.26 13.10 -3.48
CA THR A 166 -2.55 12.46 -3.16
C THR A 166 -3.66 13.00 -4.05
N LEU A 167 -3.72 14.32 -4.26
CA LEU A 167 -4.69 14.93 -5.16
C LEU A 167 -4.53 14.46 -6.60
N ASP A 168 -3.30 14.40 -7.11
CA ASP A 168 -3.02 13.95 -8.49
C ASP A 168 -3.42 12.49 -8.72
N LEU A 169 -3.19 11.61 -7.71
CA LEU A 169 -3.64 10.23 -7.78
C LEU A 169 -5.16 10.11 -7.68
N LEU A 170 -5.79 10.86 -6.79
CA LEU A 170 -7.25 10.91 -6.70
C LEU A 170 -7.88 11.28 -8.05
N GLN A 171 -7.35 12.30 -8.74
CA GLN A 171 -7.81 12.70 -10.06
C GLN A 171 -7.70 11.55 -11.07
N THR A 172 -6.54 10.87 -11.10
CA THR A 172 -6.31 9.72 -11.98
C THR A 172 -7.29 8.58 -11.74
N ARG A 173 -7.64 8.33 -10.48
CA ARG A 173 -8.57 7.25 -10.10
C ARG A 173 -10.04 7.66 -10.24
N ALA A 174 -10.35 8.94 -10.09
CA ALA A 174 -11.70 9.47 -10.19
C ALA A 174 -12.23 9.50 -11.64
N GLU A 175 -11.36 9.85 -12.59
CA GLU A 175 -11.71 10.03 -14.00
C GLU A 175 -12.39 8.79 -14.62
N PRO A 176 -11.81 7.58 -14.61
CA PRO A 176 -12.43 6.39 -15.20
C PRO A 176 -13.70 5.94 -14.47
N MET A 177 -13.90 6.37 -13.23
CA MET A 177 -15.11 6.09 -12.43
C MET A 177 -16.17 7.19 -12.59
N ASN A 178 -15.90 8.21 -13.39
CA ASN A 178 -16.74 9.37 -13.58
C ASN A 178 -17.09 10.10 -12.26
N ILE A 179 -16.13 10.11 -11.30
CA ILE A 179 -16.24 10.85 -10.04
C ILE A 179 -15.76 12.27 -10.27
N GLN A 180 -16.55 13.25 -9.85
CA GLN A 180 -16.18 14.65 -9.87
C GLN A 180 -15.49 15.02 -8.53
N LEU A 181 -14.20 15.34 -8.58
CA LEU A 181 -13.51 15.91 -7.42
C LEU A 181 -13.85 17.40 -7.28
N VAL A 182 -14.25 17.79 -6.08
CA VAL A 182 -14.48 19.20 -5.72
C VAL A 182 -13.43 19.59 -4.71
N VAL A 183 -12.41 20.32 -5.17
CA VAL A 183 -11.28 20.76 -4.34
C VAL A 183 -11.55 22.16 -3.81
N GLY A 184 -11.49 22.36 -2.49
CA GLY A 184 -11.77 23.66 -1.88
C GLY A 184 -11.40 23.72 -0.40
N GLU A 185 -11.57 24.89 0.20
CA GLU A 185 -11.39 25.10 1.63
C GLU A 185 -12.54 24.45 2.42
N PRO A 186 -12.27 23.67 3.48
CA PRO A 186 -13.34 23.07 4.28
C PRO A 186 -14.31 24.10 4.90
N ALA A 187 -13.83 25.30 5.22
CA ALA A 187 -14.65 26.37 5.78
C ALA A 187 -15.68 26.97 4.77
N GLU A 188 -15.47 26.79 3.49
CA GLU A 188 -16.26 27.37 2.43
C GLU A 188 -17.25 26.39 1.79
N ILE A 189 -17.46 25.20 2.42
CA ILE A 189 -18.30 24.17 1.80
C ILE A 189 -19.73 24.70 1.62
N PRO A 190 -20.18 24.85 0.37
CA PRO A 190 -21.59 25.03 0.10
C PRO A 190 -22.34 23.77 0.56
N SER A 191 -23.61 23.92 0.87
CA SER A 191 -24.53 22.81 1.10
C SER A 191 -24.66 21.98 -0.20
N SER A 192 -23.67 21.18 -0.53
CA SER A 192 -23.67 20.36 -1.72
C SER A 192 -23.72 18.88 -1.35
N ASP A 193 -24.21 18.12 -2.26
CA ASP A 193 -24.60 16.75 -2.06
C ASP A 193 -23.41 15.78 -2.30
N TYR A 194 -22.31 15.94 -1.57
CA TYR A 194 -21.15 15.04 -1.66
C TYR A 194 -21.49 13.65 -1.13
N PHE A 195 -20.92 12.61 -1.73
CA PHE A 195 -21.01 11.25 -1.19
C PHE A 195 -19.93 10.96 -0.15
N GLY A 196 -18.84 11.71 -0.16
CA GLY A 196 -17.74 11.59 0.79
C GLY A 196 -16.80 12.79 0.72
N ALA A 197 -15.89 12.87 1.67
CA ALA A 197 -14.90 13.93 1.80
C ALA A 197 -13.56 13.40 2.27
N LEU A 198 -12.47 14.09 1.88
CA LEU A 198 -11.10 13.83 2.36
C LEU A 198 -10.51 15.10 2.96
N LEU A 199 -10.01 14.99 4.19
CA LEU A 199 -9.23 16.00 4.91
C LEU A 199 -7.79 15.52 5.10
N GLN A 200 -6.85 16.45 5.32
CA GLN A 200 -5.46 16.18 5.70
C GLN A 200 -5.17 16.73 7.11
N TYR A 201 -4.57 15.91 7.99
CA TYR A 201 -4.30 16.24 9.38
C TYR A 201 -2.99 15.64 9.92
N PRO A 202 -1.95 16.41 10.25
CA PRO A 202 -1.79 17.82 9.87
C PRO A 202 -1.80 18.01 8.35
N ASN A 203 -2.15 19.20 7.87
CA ASN A 203 -2.22 19.45 6.43
C ASN A 203 -0.83 19.70 5.80
N THR A 204 -0.77 19.94 4.49
CA THR A 204 0.46 20.19 3.72
C THR A 204 1.30 21.32 4.28
N PHE A 205 0.68 22.32 4.88
CA PHE A 205 1.34 23.49 5.48
C PHE A 205 1.61 23.34 6.98
N GLY A 206 1.30 22.18 7.56
CA GLY A 206 1.49 21.90 8.98
C GLY A 206 0.39 22.47 9.89
N ALA A 207 -0.71 22.94 9.33
CA ALA A 207 -1.84 23.40 10.14
C ALA A 207 -2.53 22.21 10.83
N ILE A 208 -2.92 22.44 12.07
CA ILE A 208 -3.57 21.46 12.96
C ILE A 208 -4.94 22.02 13.34
N ASN A 209 -6.00 21.38 12.86
CA ASN A 209 -7.37 21.80 13.12
C ASN A 209 -8.13 20.69 13.86
N ASP A 210 -8.97 21.03 14.82
CA ASP A 210 -9.97 20.10 15.34
C ASP A 210 -11.16 20.06 14.35
N TRP A 211 -11.32 18.92 13.70
CA TRP A 211 -12.33 18.70 12.67
C TRP A 211 -13.67 18.19 13.23
N SER A 212 -13.83 18.07 14.56
CA SER A 212 -14.99 17.42 15.17
C SER A 212 -16.32 18.05 14.75
N GLU A 213 -16.44 19.36 14.83
CA GLU A 213 -17.68 20.08 14.45
C GLU A 213 -17.95 19.96 12.93
N TRP A 214 -16.90 20.04 12.12
CA TRP A 214 -17.02 19.94 10.69
C TRP A 214 -17.47 18.52 10.25
N ILE A 215 -16.88 17.48 10.82
CA ILE A 215 -17.24 16.09 10.56
C ILE A 215 -18.69 15.84 10.97
N GLU A 216 -19.11 16.31 12.12
CA GLU A 216 -20.50 16.20 12.58
C GLU A 216 -21.49 16.88 11.59
N ALA A 217 -21.16 18.07 11.10
CA ALA A 217 -21.96 18.77 10.10
C ALA A 217 -22.05 17.98 8.78
N MET A 218 -20.97 17.31 8.36
CA MET A 218 -20.98 16.44 7.19
C MET A 218 -21.83 15.18 7.39
N HIS A 219 -21.77 14.58 8.57
CA HIS A 219 -22.61 13.42 8.92
C HIS A 219 -24.10 13.76 8.90
N GLN A 220 -24.49 14.94 9.37
CA GLN A 220 -25.88 15.40 9.29
C GLN A 220 -26.39 15.50 7.84
N GLN A 221 -25.49 15.67 6.87
CA GLN A 221 -25.78 15.67 5.45
C GLN A 221 -25.62 14.26 4.82
N GLY A 222 -25.26 13.25 5.59
CA GLY A 222 -25.00 11.88 5.12
C GLY A 222 -23.73 11.74 4.28
N VAL A 223 -22.72 12.56 4.54
CA VAL A 223 -21.40 12.52 3.90
C VAL A 223 -20.45 11.72 4.79
N LEU A 224 -19.77 10.72 4.23
CA LEU A 224 -18.70 10.00 4.91
C LEU A 224 -17.39 10.80 4.86
N VAL A 225 -16.66 10.84 5.97
CA VAL A 225 -15.43 11.64 6.07
C VAL A 225 -14.21 10.75 6.27
N ALA A 226 -13.27 10.86 5.34
CA ALA A 226 -11.93 10.27 5.43
C ALA A 226 -10.91 11.34 5.88
N VAL A 227 -9.95 10.96 6.74
CA VAL A 227 -8.87 11.82 7.19
C VAL A 227 -7.53 11.14 6.90
N ALA A 228 -6.70 11.79 6.08
CA ALA A 228 -5.32 11.40 5.87
C ALA A 228 -4.44 11.99 6.97
N THR A 229 -3.54 11.19 7.56
CA THR A 229 -2.76 11.61 8.73
C THR A 229 -1.37 10.97 8.81
N ASP A 230 -0.46 11.65 9.52
CA ASP A 230 0.85 11.11 9.91
C ASP A 230 0.76 10.45 11.29
N LEU A 231 1.02 9.15 11.37
CA LEU A 231 0.95 8.38 12.61
C LEU A 231 1.84 8.93 13.73
N LEU A 232 3.00 9.53 13.39
CA LEU A 232 3.86 10.13 14.41
C LEU A 232 3.19 11.34 15.07
N SER A 233 2.45 12.13 14.32
CA SER A 233 1.73 13.29 14.88
C SER A 233 0.66 12.87 15.88
N LEU A 234 0.05 11.70 15.69
CA LEU A 234 -1.00 11.16 16.55
C LEU A 234 -0.49 10.69 17.95
N THR A 235 0.81 10.65 18.15
CA THR A 235 1.37 10.45 19.50
C THR A 235 1.18 11.66 20.41
N LEU A 236 0.85 12.83 19.85
CA LEU A 236 0.66 14.10 20.55
C LEU A 236 -0.70 14.73 20.27
N LEU A 237 -1.31 14.43 19.14
CA LEU A 237 -2.53 15.08 18.67
C LEU A 237 -3.75 14.16 18.87
N LYS A 238 -4.93 14.77 18.96
CA LYS A 238 -6.21 14.07 19.06
C LYS A 238 -6.40 13.15 17.86
N PRO A 239 -6.68 11.86 18.06
CA PRO A 239 -6.90 10.92 16.96
C PRO A 239 -8.10 11.30 16.09
N PRO A 240 -8.04 11.17 14.76
CA PRO A 240 -9.19 11.46 13.88
C PRO A 240 -10.42 10.62 14.18
N GLY A 241 -10.26 9.38 14.67
CA GLY A 241 -11.37 8.55 15.13
C GLY A 241 -12.16 9.18 16.28
N GLU A 242 -11.49 9.89 17.20
CA GLU A 242 -12.14 10.63 18.29
C GLU A 242 -12.80 11.93 17.80
N MET A 243 -12.38 12.46 16.65
CA MET A 243 -13.05 13.58 15.99
C MET A 243 -14.31 13.17 15.23
N GLY A 244 -14.56 11.86 15.09
CA GLY A 244 -15.72 11.33 14.39
C GLY A 244 -15.44 10.79 12.98
N ALA A 245 -14.20 10.79 12.50
CA ALA A 245 -13.86 10.26 11.16
C ALA A 245 -14.41 8.84 10.92
N ASP A 246 -14.89 8.57 9.71
CA ASP A 246 -15.36 7.25 9.28
C ASP A 246 -14.21 6.38 8.79
N ILE A 247 -13.21 7.02 8.19
CA ILE A 247 -12.03 6.40 7.61
C ILE A 247 -10.80 7.22 8.01
N VAL A 248 -9.74 6.54 8.44
CA VAL A 248 -8.44 7.17 8.68
C VAL A 248 -7.39 6.42 7.88
N LEU A 249 -6.54 7.14 7.18
CA LEU A 249 -5.52 6.57 6.32
C LEU A 249 -4.22 7.38 6.39
N GLY A 250 -3.15 6.83 5.85
CA GLY A 250 -1.88 7.54 5.80
C GLY A 250 -0.71 6.64 5.47
N SER A 251 0.48 7.25 5.44
CA SER A 251 1.73 6.54 5.28
C SER A 251 2.13 5.81 6.58
N ALA A 252 2.58 4.57 6.47
CA ALA A 252 3.17 3.79 7.55
C ALA A 252 4.72 3.83 7.54
N GLN A 253 5.34 4.63 6.68
CA GLN A 253 6.81 4.76 6.62
C GLN A 253 7.41 5.23 7.96
N ARG A 254 6.64 5.93 8.79
CA ARG A 254 7.05 6.37 10.13
C ARG A 254 7.52 5.24 11.04
N PHE A 255 7.08 4.02 10.82
CA PHE A 255 7.56 2.85 11.55
C PHE A 255 9.00 2.41 11.18
N GLY A 256 9.68 3.15 10.30
CA GLY A 256 11.08 2.94 9.98
C GLY A 256 11.35 2.54 8.54
N VAL A 257 10.37 2.64 7.63
CA VAL A 257 10.58 2.37 6.21
C VAL A 257 11.32 3.57 5.58
N PRO A 258 12.55 3.38 5.05
CA PRO A 258 13.34 4.48 4.49
C PRO A 258 12.73 5.01 3.18
N MET A 259 13.01 6.26 2.84
CA MET A 259 12.57 6.84 1.56
C MET A 259 13.20 6.14 0.34
N GLY A 260 14.42 5.60 0.46
CA GLY A 260 15.05 4.68 -0.50
C GLY A 260 15.00 5.14 -1.96
N TYR A 261 15.32 6.41 -2.23
CA TYR A 261 15.30 7.01 -3.58
C TYR A 261 13.93 6.94 -4.28
N GLY A 262 12.86 7.13 -3.53
CA GLY A 262 11.48 6.98 -4.00
C GLY A 262 10.99 5.52 -4.01
N GLY A 263 11.77 4.63 -3.41
CA GLY A 263 11.45 3.21 -3.24
C GLY A 263 10.47 2.94 -2.11
N PRO A 264 10.76 2.03 -1.18
CA PRO A 264 9.69 1.32 -0.48
C PRO A 264 8.69 2.25 0.20
N HIS A 265 7.41 1.97 -0.01
CA HIS A 265 6.30 2.62 0.67
C HIS A 265 5.52 1.60 1.49
N ALA A 266 4.78 2.09 2.46
CA ALA A 266 3.76 1.36 3.18
C ALA A 266 2.69 2.34 3.64
N ALA A 267 1.43 1.88 3.66
CA ALA A 267 0.31 2.68 4.12
C ALA A 267 -0.65 1.85 4.96
N PHE A 268 -1.55 2.53 5.63
CA PHE A 268 -2.64 1.94 6.38
C PHE A 268 -3.98 2.56 5.96
N LEU A 269 -5.04 1.84 6.25
CA LEU A 269 -6.40 2.34 6.22
C LEU A 269 -7.19 1.68 7.35
N ALA A 270 -7.83 2.51 8.16
CA ALA A 270 -8.66 2.09 9.26
C ALA A 270 -10.06 2.69 9.13
N THR A 271 -11.07 1.96 9.62
CA THR A 271 -12.48 2.35 9.47
C THR A 271 -13.28 2.07 10.73
N ARG A 272 -14.52 2.60 10.78
CA ARG A 272 -15.55 2.12 11.70
C ARG A 272 -15.93 0.67 11.38
N ASP A 273 -16.35 -0.08 12.37
CA ASP A 273 -16.74 -1.50 12.23
C ASP A 273 -17.84 -1.70 11.17
N THR A 274 -18.73 -0.74 11.03
CA THR A 274 -19.80 -0.76 10.03
C THR A 274 -19.30 -0.84 8.59
N LEU A 275 -18.08 -0.39 8.32
CA LEU A 275 -17.45 -0.36 6.99
C LEU A 275 -16.52 -1.55 6.72
N LYS A 276 -16.27 -2.43 7.68
CA LYS A 276 -15.26 -3.50 7.62
C LYS A 276 -15.36 -4.41 6.39
N ARG A 277 -16.58 -4.66 5.87
CA ARG A 277 -16.77 -5.51 4.68
C ARG A 277 -16.33 -4.87 3.38
N SER A 278 -16.16 -3.55 3.38
CA SER A 278 -15.69 -2.77 2.22
C SER A 278 -14.25 -2.31 2.37
N LEU A 279 -13.59 -2.67 3.48
CA LEU A 279 -12.20 -2.34 3.77
C LEU A 279 -11.29 -2.93 2.69
N PRO A 280 -10.46 -2.12 2.01
CA PRO A 280 -9.48 -2.63 1.06
C PRO A 280 -8.29 -3.30 1.77
N GLY A 281 -7.57 -4.14 1.04
CA GLY A 281 -6.39 -4.82 1.57
C GLY A 281 -6.70 -6.11 2.35
N ARG A 282 -5.73 -6.57 3.11
CA ARG A 282 -5.83 -7.79 3.92
C ARG A 282 -6.18 -7.46 5.36
N LEU A 283 -6.97 -8.31 5.98
CA LEU A 283 -7.34 -8.23 7.39
C LEU A 283 -6.95 -9.52 8.09
N ILE A 284 -6.25 -9.42 9.21
CA ILE A 284 -5.91 -10.55 10.05
C ILE A 284 -6.92 -10.65 11.17
N GLY A 285 -7.44 -11.84 11.39
CA GLY A 285 -8.41 -12.13 12.44
C GLY A 285 -7.96 -13.26 13.36
N VAL A 286 -8.48 -13.24 14.56
CA VAL A 286 -8.28 -14.25 15.58
C VAL A 286 -9.28 -15.39 15.38
N SER A 287 -8.81 -16.63 15.46
CA SER A 287 -9.58 -17.87 15.31
C SER A 287 -9.11 -18.91 16.33
N GLN A 288 -9.55 -20.14 16.18
CA GLN A 288 -9.08 -21.28 16.97
C GLN A 288 -8.67 -22.43 16.05
N ASP A 289 -7.67 -23.18 16.46
CA ASP A 289 -7.27 -24.42 15.81
C ASP A 289 -8.22 -25.60 16.20
N ARG A 290 -7.88 -26.82 15.73
CA ARG A 290 -8.69 -28.02 16.04
C ARG A 290 -8.69 -28.41 17.53
N GLN A 291 -7.69 -27.98 18.28
CA GLN A 291 -7.56 -28.21 19.72
C GLN A 291 -8.16 -27.08 20.56
N GLY A 292 -8.76 -26.05 19.93
CA GLY A 292 -9.31 -24.88 20.59
C GLY A 292 -8.26 -23.86 21.04
N GLN A 293 -7.00 -24.00 20.59
CA GLN A 293 -5.96 -23.03 20.86
C GLN A 293 -6.10 -21.79 19.97
N LEU A 294 -5.67 -20.65 20.46
CA LEU A 294 -5.65 -19.39 19.69
C LEU A 294 -4.84 -19.58 18.41
N ALA A 295 -5.44 -19.22 17.28
CA ALA A 295 -4.81 -19.25 15.97
C ALA A 295 -5.18 -18.00 15.17
N LEU A 296 -4.30 -17.56 14.28
CA LEU A 296 -4.51 -16.41 13.43
C LEU A 296 -4.75 -16.85 11.99
N ARG A 297 -5.54 -16.05 11.27
CA ARG A 297 -5.78 -16.27 9.84
C ARG A 297 -6.14 -14.97 9.15
N MET A 298 -6.08 -14.95 7.82
CA MET A 298 -6.67 -13.87 7.06
C MET A 298 -8.20 -13.95 7.15
N ALA A 299 -8.82 -12.83 7.49
CA ALA A 299 -10.27 -12.69 7.63
C ALA A 299 -10.89 -12.04 6.38
N LEU A 300 -12.22 -12.13 6.24
CA LEU A 300 -13.02 -11.54 5.16
C LEU A 300 -12.53 -11.90 3.74
N GLN A 301 -11.96 -13.09 3.58
CA GLN A 301 -11.52 -13.59 2.29
C GLN A 301 -12.71 -14.02 1.42
N THR A 302 -12.64 -13.74 0.12
CA THR A 302 -13.53 -14.33 -0.87
C THR A 302 -13.14 -15.77 -1.17
N ARG A 303 -14.06 -16.55 -1.74
CA ARG A 303 -13.80 -17.96 -2.09
C ARG A 303 -12.65 -18.10 -3.09
N GLU A 304 -12.48 -17.15 -4.00
CA GLU A 304 -11.42 -17.16 -5.01
C GLU A 304 -10.02 -17.05 -4.41
N GLN A 305 -9.89 -16.52 -3.21
CA GLN A 305 -8.61 -16.41 -2.50
C GLN A 305 -8.34 -17.62 -1.60
N HIS A 306 -9.30 -18.53 -1.48
CA HIS A 306 -9.17 -19.72 -0.67
C HIS A 306 -8.73 -20.89 -1.54
N ILE A 307 -7.43 -21.16 -1.56
CA ILE A 307 -6.80 -22.16 -2.45
C ILE A 307 -7.08 -23.60 -2.03
N ARG A 308 -7.91 -23.85 -1.02
CA ARG A 308 -8.33 -25.19 -0.58
C ARG A 308 -9.80 -25.24 -0.25
#